data_98994b5360551079f66472f0b1d846ce
#
_entry.id   98994b5360551079f66472f0b1d846ce
#
_cell.length_a   1.000
_cell.length_b   1.000
_cell.length_c   1.000
_cell.angle_alpha   90.00
_cell.angle_beta   90.00
_cell.angle_gamma   90.00
#
_symmetry.space_group_name_H-M   'P 1'
#
loop_
_entity.id
_entity.type
_entity.pdbx_description
1 polymer ?
#
loop_
_entity_poly.entity_id
_entity_poly.type
_entity_poly.pdbx_seq_one_letter_code
_entity_poly.pdbx_strand_id
1 'polypeptide(L)'
;MEGQPAYTVTSQEDIEKLPLKEGEKVCLVAQTTFNYNKFQELVEIIKKKGYDISVLDTICNATEERQTEARKIAAESDLMIVIGDKHSSNTQKLYEISKKECANTYYIQTSKDMDYHQIQSINNVGITAGASTPNNIIEEVSKNVRNEL
;
A
#
# COMPACT_ATOMS: atom_id res chain seq x y z
N MET A 1 -9.69 24.98 -9.43
CA MET A 1 -8.75 26.10 -9.58
C MET A 1 -8.24 26.12 -11.01
N GLU A 2 -9.03 26.75 -11.86
CA GLU A 2 -8.65 26.90 -13.25
C GLU A 2 -7.44 27.83 -13.37
N GLY A 3 -6.47 27.45 -14.23
CA GLY A 3 -5.34 28.29 -14.57
C GLY A 3 -4.12 28.22 -13.65
N GLN A 4 -4.13 27.37 -12.60
CA GLN A 4 -2.95 27.19 -11.78
C GLN A 4 -2.10 26.03 -12.29
N PRO A 5 -0.76 26.18 -12.36
CA PRO A 5 0.11 25.13 -12.82
C PRO A 5 0.19 23.98 -11.80
N ALA A 6 0.26 22.75 -12.30
CA ALA A 6 0.47 21.57 -11.48
C ALA A 6 1.87 21.01 -11.76
N TYR A 7 2.56 20.60 -10.70
CA TYR A 7 3.91 20.05 -10.80
C TYR A 7 3.95 18.66 -10.17
N THR A 8 4.69 17.76 -10.78
CA THR A 8 4.91 16.42 -10.25
C THR A 8 6.26 16.38 -9.54
N VAL A 9 6.23 15.95 -8.28
CA VAL A 9 7.43 15.90 -7.42
C VAL A 9 7.58 14.47 -6.89
N THR A 10 8.76 13.89 -7.06
CA THR A 10 9.07 12.55 -6.55
C THR A 10 10.31 12.54 -5.65
N SER A 11 11.09 13.62 -5.64
CA SER A 11 12.33 13.72 -4.88
C SER A 11 12.57 15.15 -4.40
N GLN A 12 13.55 15.31 -3.52
CA GLN A 12 13.99 16.62 -3.05
C GLN A 12 14.47 17.53 -4.19
N GLU A 13 15.15 16.93 -5.18
CA GLU A 13 15.61 17.69 -6.35
C GLU A 13 14.47 18.32 -7.12
N ASP A 14 13.36 17.60 -7.26
CA ASP A 14 12.18 18.11 -7.95
C ASP A 14 11.58 19.31 -7.21
N ILE A 15 11.62 19.28 -5.87
CA ILE A 15 11.15 20.39 -5.04
C ILE A 15 12.02 21.63 -5.24
N GLU A 16 13.32 21.46 -5.31
CA GLU A 16 14.27 22.56 -5.53
C GLU A 16 14.11 23.24 -6.90
N LYS A 17 13.63 22.49 -7.88
CA LYS A 17 13.37 22.97 -9.22
C LYS A 17 12.03 23.68 -9.40
N LEU A 18 11.17 23.68 -8.38
CA LEU A 18 9.85 24.30 -8.47
C LEU A 18 9.99 25.82 -8.64
N PRO A 19 9.32 26.42 -9.65
CA PRO A 19 9.37 27.88 -9.88
C PRO A 19 8.40 28.62 -8.96
N LEU A 20 8.48 28.36 -7.65
CA LEU A 20 7.61 28.93 -6.64
C LEU A 20 8.40 29.88 -5.75
N LYS A 21 7.73 30.93 -5.28
CA LYS A 21 8.29 31.91 -4.38
C LYS A 21 7.89 31.61 -2.94
N GLU A 22 8.71 32.06 -2.00
CA GLU A 22 8.39 31.97 -0.58
C GLU A 22 7.05 32.66 -0.30
N GLY A 23 6.19 32.01 0.48
CA GLY A 23 4.88 32.54 0.83
C GLY A 23 3.76 32.21 -0.17
N GLU A 24 4.06 31.60 -1.32
CA GLU A 24 3.02 31.18 -2.26
C GLU A 24 2.17 30.04 -1.68
N LYS A 25 0.89 30.07 -1.98
CA LYS A 25 -0.04 29.00 -1.56
C LYS A 25 0.17 27.78 -2.42
N VAL A 26 0.46 26.66 -1.78
CA VAL A 26 0.71 25.36 -2.43
C VAL A 26 -0.23 24.31 -1.86
N CYS A 27 -0.91 23.58 -2.73
CA CYS A 27 -1.67 22.41 -2.33
C CYS A 27 -0.91 21.16 -2.73
N LEU A 28 -0.60 20.31 -1.75
CA LEU A 28 0.17 19.09 -1.97
C LEU A 28 -0.76 17.88 -1.94
N VAL A 29 -0.74 17.10 -3.02
CA VAL A 29 -1.57 15.92 -3.22
C VAL A 29 -0.65 14.76 -3.62
N ALA A 30 -0.84 13.60 -3.01
CA ALA A 30 -0.08 12.40 -3.37
C ALA A 30 -1.00 11.33 -3.95
N GLN A 31 -0.46 10.49 -4.81
CA GLN A 31 -1.16 9.30 -5.27
C GLN A 31 -1.35 8.33 -4.09
N THR A 32 -2.49 7.63 -4.06
CA THR A 32 -2.85 6.72 -2.97
C THR A 32 -1.86 5.58 -2.75
N THR A 33 -1.08 5.24 -3.77
CA THR A 33 -0.05 4.18 -3.72
C THR A 33 1.34 4.70 -3.38
N PHE A 34 1.49 6.00 -3.19
CA PHE A 34 2.77 6.60 -2.83
C PHE A 34 3.19 6.18 -1.41
N ASN A 35 4.49 6.00 -1.19
CA ASN A 35 5.00 5.62 0.12
C ASN A 35 4.73 6.73 1.14
N TYR A 36 4.01 6.40 2.22
CA TYR A 36 3.62 7.37 3.26
C TYR A 36 4.82 8.05 3.91
N ASN A 37 5.87 7.31 4.27
CA ASN A 37 7.05 7.86 4.91
C ASN A 37 7.77 8.84 3.99
N LYS A 38 7.90 8.49 2.72
CA LYS A 38 8.51 9.36 1.71
C LYS A 38 7.67 10.62 1.49
N PHE A 39 6.35 10.49 1.52
CA PHE A 39 5.44 11.62 1.43
C PHE A 39 5.66 12.60 2.60
N GLN A 40 5.79 12.10 3.81
CA GLN A 40 6.07 12.91 5.00
C GLN A 40 7.41 13.64 4.88
N GLU A 41 8.44 12.96 4.39
CA GLU A 41 9.75 13.59 4.16
C GLU A 41 9.66 14.76 3.16
N LEU A 42 8.92 14.56 2.06
CA LEU A 42 8.71 15.62 1.07
C LEU A 42 7.92 16.78 1.63
N VAL A 43 6.91 16.51 2.45
CA VAL A 43 6.13 17.56 3.16
C VAL A 43 7.05 18.41 4.04
N GLU A 44 7.94 17.78 4.81
CA GLU A 44 8.88 18.47 5.67
C GLU A 44 9.83 19.37 4.86
N ILE A 45 10.35 18.88 3.76
CA ILE A 45 11.23 19.65 2.88
C ILE A 45 10.51 20.87 2.31
N ILE A 46 9.26 20.68 1.85
CA ILE A 46 8.44 21.77 1.28
C ILE A 46 8.13 22.81 2.35
N LYS A 47 7.83 22.40 3.59
CA LYS A 47 7.60 23.31 4.70
C LYS A 47 8.82 24.19 5.01
N LYS A 48 10.00 23.63 4.90
CA LYS A 48 11.26 24.37 5.12
C LYS A 48 11.53 25.44 4.07
N LYS A 49 10.90 25.32 2.90
CA LYS A 49 11.02 26.31 1.82
C LYS A 49 10.20 27.57 2.07
N GLY A 50 9.33 27.58 3.08
CA GLY A 50 8.56 28.77 3.44
C GLY A 50 7.26 28.96 2.64
N TYR A 51 6.78 27.95 1.94
CA TYR A 51 5.50 28.01 1.22
C TYR A 51 4.32 27.89 2.18
N ASP A 52 3.19 28.51 1.82
CA ASP A 52 1.92 28.31 2.52
C ASP A 52 1.28 27.00 2.02
N ILE A 53 1.51 25.92 2.75
CA ILE A 53 1.16 24.58 2.31
C ILE A 53 -0.19 24.13 2.88
N SER A 54 -1.08 23.68 1.98
CA SER A 54 -2.23 22.90 2.34
C SER A 54 -1.99 21.46 1.88
N VAL A 55 -1.95 20.52 2.82
CA VAL A 55 -1.72 19.11 2.53
C VAL A 55 -3.08 18.40 2.50
N LEU A 56 -3.43 17.86 1.33
CA LEU A 56 -4.55 16.93 1.22
C LEU A 56 -4.00 15.53 1.40
N ASP A 57 -4.38 14.91 2.51
CA ASP A 57 -3.95 13.55 2.84
C ASP A 57 -4.73 12.55 1.96
N THR A 58 -4.28 12.42 0.72
CA THR A 58 -4.84 11.49 -0.24
C THR A 58 -4.26 10.09 -0.13
N ILE A 59 -3.16 9.94 0.63
CA ILE A 59 -2.70 8.64 1.09
C ILE A 59 -3.58 8.29 2.28
N CYS A 60 -4.62 7.54 1.99
CA CYS A 60 -5.63 7.19 2.98
C CYS A 60 -4.98 6.47 4.17
N ASN A 61 -5.38 6.83 5.38
CA ASN A 61 -5.00 6.08 6.59
C ASN A 61 -5.31 4.59 6.43
N ALA A 62 -6.34 4.24 5.65
CA ALA A 62 -6.69 2.87 5.35
C ALA A 62 -5.55 2.09 4.69
N THR A 63 -4.71 2.72 3.87
CA THR A 63 -3.55 2.06 3.26
C THR A 63 -2.50 1.74 4.32
N GLU A 64 -2.19 2.70 5.20
CA GLU A 64 -1.25 2.50 6.31
C GLU A 64 -1.78 1.47 7.30
N GLU A 65 -3.04 1.59 7.68
CA GLU A 65 -3.71 0.62 8.58
C GLU A 65 -3.66 -0.78 8.00
N ARG A 66 -3.92 -0.92 6.70
CA ARG A 66 -3.89 -2.21 6.01
C ARG A 66 -2.49 -2.80 5.99
N GLN A 67 -1.47 -1.99 5.78
CA GLN A 67 -0.07 -2.43 5.82
C GLN A 67 0.33 -2.86 7.23
N THR A 68 -0.07 -2.12 8.25
CA THR A 68 0.18 -2.44 9.66
C THR A 68 -0.52 -3.74 10.06
N GLU A 69 -1.78 -3.89 9.67
CA GLU A 69 -2.56 -5.11 9.92
C GLU A 69 -1.94 -6.32 9.22
N ALA A 70 -1.55 -6.17 7.96
CA ALA A 70 -0.92 -7.24 7.21
C ALA A 70 0.38 -7.71 7.89
N ARG A 71 1.19 -6.78 8.37
CA ARG A 71 2.42 -7.09 9.11
C ARG A 71 2.11 -7.89 10.37
N LYS A 72 1.12 -7.45 11.14
CA LYS A 72 0.71 -8.11 12.38
C LYS A 72 0.17 -9.51 12.12
N ILE A 73 -0.70 -9.66 11.14
CA ILE A 73 -1.29 -10.94 10.76
C ILE A 73 -0.19 -11.89 10.27
N ALA A 74 0.73 -11.39 9.43
CA ALA A 74 1.83 -12.21 8.91
C ALA A 74 2.75 -12.71 10.02
N ALA A 75 3.02 -11.89 11.02
CA ALA A 75 3.84 -12.27 12.16
C ALA A 75 3.22 -13.39 13.01
N GLU A 76 1.88 -13.46 13.05
CA GLU A 76 1.13 -14.47 13.79
C GLU A 76 0.76 -15.69 12.96
N SER A 77 1.01 -15.65 11.65
CA SER A 77 0.59 -16.71 10.71
C SER A 77 1.75 -17.64 10.35
N ASP A 78 1.41 -18.88 10.11
CA ASP A 78 2.35 -19.88 9.57
C ASP A 78 2.43 -19.81 8.05
N LEU A 79 1.38 -19.33 7.41
CA LEU A 79 1.29 -19.10 5.97
C LEU A 79 0.47 -17.84 5.70
N MET A 80 0.93 -17.03 4.77
CA MET A 80 0.26 -15.77 4.41
C MET A 80 -0.12 -15.77 2.93
N ILE A 81 -1.34 -15.35 2.62
CA ILE A 81 -1.83 -15.22 1.25
C ILE A 81 -2.12 -13.75 0.97
N VAL A 82 -1.48 -13.22 -0.06
CA VAL A 82 -1.72 -11.86 -0.54
C VAL A 82 -2.44 -11.93 -1.87
N ILE A 83 -3.64 -11.35 -1.94
CA ILE A 83 -4.50 -11.42 -3.11
C ILE A 83 -4.51 -10.07 -3.82
N GLY A 84 -4.27 -10.07 -5.12
CA GLY A 84 -4.38 -8.86 -5.92
C GLY A 84 -3.69 -8.98 -7.27
N ASP A 85 -3.81 -7.92 -8.07
CA ASP A 85 -3.19 -7.85 -9.38
C ASP A 85 -1.66 -7.77 -9.23
N LYS A 86 -0.95 -8.55 -10.04
CA LYS A 86 0.51 -8.56 -10.07
C LYS A 86 1.12 -7.20 -10.43
N HIS A 87 0.36 -6.36 -11.09
CA HIS A 87 0.80 -5.00 -11.47
C HIS A 87 0.39 -3.94 -10.47
N SER A 88 -0.35 -4.30 -9.42
CA SER A 88 -0.75 -3.36 -8.37
C SER A 88 0.41 -3.09 -7.40
N SER A 89 0.89 -1.85 -7.37
CA SER A 89 1.95 -1.44 -6.44
C SER A 89 1.53 -1.57 -4.98
N ASN A 90 0.26 -1.33 -4.68
CA ASN A 90 -0.32 -1.51 -3.35
C ASN A 90 -0.21 -2.97 -2.90
N THR A 91 -0.61 -3.91 -3.77
CA THR A 91 -0.55 -5.34 -3.46
C THR A 91 0.89 -5.85 -3.35
N GLN A 92 1.77 -5.39 -4.22
CA GLN A 92 3.20 -5.72 -4.15
C GLN A 92 3.80 -5.29 -2.81
N LYS A 93 3.42 -4.12 -2.32
CA LYS A 93 3.88 -3.61 -1.03
C LYS A 93 3.39 -4.48 0.13
N LEU A 94 2.14 -4.89 0.09
CA LEU A 94 1.57 -5.81 1.08
C LEU A 94 2.31 -7.16 1.06
N TYR A 95 2.63 -7.66 -0.12
CA TYR A 95 3.40 -8.90 -0.27
C TYR A 95 4.80 -8.78 0.35
N GLU A 96 5.51 -7.70 0.06
CA GLU A 96 6.85 -7.45 0.62
C GLU A 96 6.82 -7.39 2.15
N ILE A 97 5.86 -6.66 2.71
CA ILE A 97 5.68 -6.52 4.15
C ILE A 97 5.37 -7.87 4.79
N SER A 98 4.44 -8.62 4.19
CA SER A 98 4.03 -9.92 4.69
C SER A 98 5.17 -10.93 4.63
N LYS A 99 5.94 -10.93 3.56
CA LYS A 99 7.05 -11.86 3.38
C LYS A 99 8.19 -11.64 4.37
N LYS A 100 8.39 -10.41 4.82
CA LYS A 100 9.39 -10.11 5.86
C LYS A 100 9.07 -10.77 7.19
N GLU A 101 7.77 -10.88 7.51
CA GLU A 101 7.31 -11.46 8.77
C GLU A 101 6.99 -12.95 8.65
N CYS A 102 6.57 -13.41 7.48
CA CYS A 102 6.18 -14.79 7.22
C CYS A 102 6.88 -15.31 5.96
N ALA A 103 7.80 -16.28 6.12
CA ALA A 103 8.55 -16.84 5.00
C ALA A 103 7.64 -17.52 3.97
N ASN A 104 6.54 -18.12 4.43
CA ASN A 104 5.55 -18.80 3.58
C ASN A 104 4.47 -17.83 3.12
N THR A 105 4.84 -16.84 2.30
CA THR A 105 3.90 -15.86 1.77
C THR A 105 3.70 -16.11 0.27
N TYR A 106 2.43 -16.22 -0.14
CA TYR A 106 2.03 -16.44 -1.52
C TYR A 106 1.31 -15.22 -2.08
N TYR A 107 1.65 -14.86 -3.29
CA TYR A 107 1.03 -13.76 -4.03
C TYR A 107 0.15 -14.37 -5.12
N ILE A 108 -1.17 -14.21 -5.00
CA ILE A 108 -2.13 -14.78 -5.95
C ILE A 108 -3.06 -13.70 -6.51
N GLN A 109 -3.51 -13.90 -7.73
CA GLN A 109 -4.49 -13.03 -8.40
C GLN A 109 -5.91 -13.58 -8.26
N THR A 110 -6.04 -14.92 -8.36
CA THR A 110 -7.32 -15.61 -8.25
C THR A 110 -7.17 -16.83 -7.35
N SER A 111 -8.31 -17.42 -6.96
CA SER A 111 -8.29 -18.61 -6.12
C SER A 111 -7.61 -19.80 -6.81
N LYS A 112 -7.57 -19.82 -8.14
CA LYS A 112 -6.95 -20.89 -8.93
C LYS A 112 -5.43 -20.87 -8.90
N ASP A 113 -4.82 -19.74 -8.50
CA ASP A 113 -3.38 -19.59 -8.44
C ASP A 113 -2.76 -20.24 -7.19
N MET A 114 -3.59 -20.70 -6.26
CA MET A 114 -3.16 -21.28 -4.98
C MET A 114 -3.40 -22.79 -4.95
N ASP A 115 -2.41 -23.54 -4.50
CA ASP A 115 -2.55 -24.95 -4.18
C ASP A 115 -2.95 -25.09 -2.70
N TYR A 116 -4.23 -25.34 -2.46
CA TYR A 116 -4.79 -25.43 -1.13
C TYR A 116 -4.36 -26.69 -0.35
N HIS A 117 -3.82 -27.70 -1.04
CA HIS A 117 -3.29 -28.89 -0.36
C HIS A 117 -2.10 -28.57 0.54
N GLN A 118 -1.37 -27.52 0.21
CA GLN A 118 -0.23 -27.08 1.04
C GLN A 118 -0.66 -26.55 2.41
N ILE A 119 -1.94 -26.23 2.57
CA ILE A 119 -2.48 -25.65 3.81
C ILE A 119 -2.82 -26.71 4.86
N GLN A 120 -2.97 -27.98 4.45
CA GLN A 120 -3.46 -29.04 5.33
C GLN A 120 -2.65 -29.25 6.62
N SER A 121 -1.36 -28.95 6.59
CA SER A 121 -0.48 -29.05 7.76
C SER A 121 -0.26 -27.71 8.48
N ILE A 122 -0.95 -26.65 8.04
CA ILE A 122 -0.78 -25.30 8.58
C ILE A 122 -1.87 -25.02 9.62
N ASN A 123 -1.48 -24.46 10.76
CA ASN A 123 -2.41 -24.13 11.85
C ASN A 123 -3.04 -22.74 11.66
N ASN A 124 -2.25 -21.76 11.24
CA ASN A 124 -2.69 -20.37 11.10
C ASN A 124 -2.41 -19.85 9.70
N VAL A 125 -3.45 -19.49 8.97
CA VAL A 125 -3.34 -18.89 7.65
C VAL A 125 -3.85 -17.46 7.69
N GLY A 126 -3.01 -16.50 7.31
CA GLY A 126 -3.38 -15.11 7.19
C GLY A 126 -3.73 -14.78 5.74
N ILE A 127 -4.74 -13.95 5.55
CA ILE A 127 -5.18 -13.50 4.22
C ILE A 127 -5.27 -11.98 4.23
N THR A 128 -4.63 -11.36 3.26
CA THR A 128 -4.76 -9.93 3.01
C THR A 128 -4.94 -9.69 1.51
N ALA A 129 -5.47 -8.54 1.15
CA ALA A 129 -5.76 -8.22 -0.25
C ALA A 129 -5.49 -6.75 -0.52
N GLY A 130 -5.09 -6.45 -1.75
CA GLY A 130 -4.95 -5.07 -2.22
C GLY A 130 -6.31 -4.37 -2.28
N ALA A 131 -6.30 -3.04 -2.18
CA ALA A 131 -7.52 -2.23 -2.14
C ALA A 131 -8.42 -2.41 -3.36
N SER A 132 -7.84 -2.72 -4.52
CA SER A 132 -8.58 -2.91 -5.77
C SER A 132 -9.05 -4.34 -5.99
N THR A 133 -8.77 -5.26 -5.07
CA THR A 133 -9.15 -6.67 -5.21
C THR A 133 -10.65 -6.84 -5.05
N PRO A 134 -11.35 -7.51 -6.00
CA PRO A 134 -12.79 -7.76 -5.88
C PRO A 134 -13.12 -8.65 -4.67
N ASN A 135 -14.19 -8.31 -3.97
CA ASN A 135 -14.62 -9.05 -2.77
C ASN A 135 -14.94 -10.51 -3.05
N ASN A 136 -15.49 -10.82 -4.24
CA ASN A 136 -15.82 -12.20 -4.61
C ASN A 136 -14.58 -13.10 -4.66
N ILE A 137 -13.44 -12.57 -5.07
CA ILE A 137 -12.18 -13.34 -5.09
C ILE A 137 -11.70 -13.57 -3.65
N ILE A 138 -11.78 -12.57 -2.81
CA ILE A 138 -11.37 -12.68 -1.39
C ILE A 138 -12.23 -13.72 -0.68
N GLU A 139 -13.53 -13.69 -0.90
CA GLU A 139 -14.46 -14.65 -0.30
C GLU A 139 -14.21 -16.08 -0.79
N GLU A 140 -13.94 -16.24 -2.09
CA GLU A 140 -13.65 -17.55 -2.68
C GLU A 140 -12.38 -18.16 -2.09
N VAL A 141 -11.30 -17.37 -1.99
CA VAL A 141 -10.04 -17.80 -1.38
C VAL A 141 -10.26 -18.16 0.09
N SER A 142 -10.96 -17.32 0.83
CA SER A 142 -11.25 -17.55 2.25
C SER A 142 -12.03 -18.83 2.47
N LYS A 143 -13.03 -19.10 1.62
CA LYS A 143 -13.84 -20.31 1.68
C LYS A 143 -13.00 -21.56 1.40
N ASN A 144 -12.15 -21.50 0.36
CA ASN A 144 -11.29 -22.62 0.00
C ASN A 144 -10.27 -22.93 1.11
N VAL A 145 -9.73 -21.90 1.72
CA VAL A 145 -8.80 -22.05 2.87
C VAL A 145 -9.51 -22.72 4.04
N ARG A 146 -10.72 -22.30 4.37
CA ARG A 146 -11.50 -22.89 5.46
C ARG A 146 -11.81 -24.37 5.23
N ASN A 147 -12.04 -24.75 3.97
CA ASN A 147 -12.36 -26.13 3.62
C ASN A 147 -11.15 -27.06 3.76
N GLU A 148 -9.93 -26.53 3.69
CA GLU A 148 -8.70 -27.31 3.80
C GLU A 148 -8.12 -27.35 5.24
N LEU A 149 -8.57 -26.46 6.11
CA LEU A 149 -8.10 -26.42 7.50
C LEU A 149 -8.69 -27.54 8.38
#